data_29af965721fbb3758b12ba7a9488960a
#
_entry.id   29af965721fbb3758b12ba7a9488960a
#
_cell.length_a   1.000
_cell.length_b   1.000
_cell.length_c   1.000
_cell.angle_alpha   90.00
_cell.angle_beta   90.00
_cell.angle_gamma   90.00
#
_symmetry.space_group_name_H-M   'P 1'
#
loop_
_entity.id
_entity.type
_entity.pdbx_description
1 polymer ?
#
loop_
_entity_poly.entity_id
_entity_poly.type
_entity_poly.pdbx_seq_one_letter_code
_entity_poly.pdbx_strand_id
1 'polypeptide(L)'
;MPAATLTAKGRQTRAAIEQAARKLFAERGFHGTTLADITSAAGKSPAVFYRYFADKEDLLAFLAESFLHDVVTPSALRVQLPDAPDDDAFFTSVVTGYWNMFKQNIGIMIAVAQLAATQRRFAHLQNEFRRFGMDIVAASVRRAQEQGHGTDLHPQHTAAAIALLFENFTTVFVGTSGPEGLGLKISDTDAIATLSTVWKKTLYGT
;
A
#
# COMPACT_ATOMS: atom_id res chain seq x y z
N MET A 1 3.33 22.82 17.01
CA MET A 1 3.17 22.66 18.47
C MET A 1 3.73 21.30 18.85
N PRO A 2 4.52 21.12 19.90
CA PRO A 2 5.01 19.80 20.29
C PRO A 2 3.80 18.89 20.61
N ALA A 3 3.80 17.69 20.06
CA ALA A 3 2.78 16.69 20.29
C ALA A 3 2.74 16.37 21.82
N ALA A 4 1.72 16.86 22.49
CA ALA A 4 1.50 16.53 23.90
C ALA A 4 1.40 15.00 23.99
N THR A 5 2.25 14.38 24.79
CA THR A 5 2.27 12.92 24.97
C THR A 5 0.90 12.46 25.47
N LEU A 6 0.15 11.77 24.62
CA LEU A 6 -1.17 11.28 24.98
C LEU A 6 -1.10 10.36 26.20
N THR A 7 -2.04 10.51 27.12
CA THR A 7 -2.22 9.54 28.23
C THR A 7 -2.57 8.14 27.68
N ALA A 8 -2.41 7.10 28.48
CA ALA A 8 -2.80 5.73 28.08
C ALA A 8 -4.26 5.67 27.59
N LYS A 9 -5.19 6.32 28.30
CA LYS A 9 -6.61 6.44 27.90
C LYS A 9 -6.78 7.22 26.59
N GLY A 10 -5.96 8.25 26.36
CA GLY A 10 -5.96 9.02 25.11
C GLY A 10 -5.51 8.17 23.92
N ARG A 11 -4.43 7.40 24.08
CA ARG A 11 -3.96 6.47 23.04
C ARG A 11 -5.01 5.41 22.70
N GLN A 12 -5.65 4.81 23.72
CA GLN A 12 -6.71 3.83 23.52
C GLN A 12 -7.92 4.42 22.78
N THR A 13 -8.30 5.66 23.10
CA THR A 13 -9.41 6.34 22.44
C THR A 13 -9.08 6.64 20.98
N ARG A 14 -7.87 7.12 20.69
CA ARG A 14 -7.40 7.36 19.33
C ARG A 14 -7.36 6.06 18.52
N ALA A 15 -6.79 5.00 19.06
CA ALA A 15 -6.72 3.69 18.42
C ALA A 15 -8.12 3.12 18.09
N ALA A 16 -9.13 3.34 18.93
CA ALA A 16 -10.50 2.93 18.65
C ALA A 16 -11.09 3.67 17.43
N ILE A 17 -10.81 4.98 17.29
CA ILE A 17 -11.24 5.79 16.14
C ILE A 17 -10.52 5.32 14.86
N GLU A 18 -9.22 5.08 14.93
CA GLU A 18 -8.40 4.59 13.82
C GLU A 18 -8.90 3.22 13.31
N GLN A 19 -9.16 2.29 14.22
CA GLN A 19 -9.67 0.95 13.88
C GLN A 19 -11.06 1.02 13.24
N ALA A 20 -11.97 1.83 13.78
CA ALA A 20 -13.29 2.04 13.21
C ALA A 20 -13.20 2.61 11.78
N ALA A 21 -12.33 3.60 11.56
CA ALA A 21 -12.13 4.20 10.26
C ALA A 21 -11.54 3.21 9.24
N ARG A 22 -10.50 2.45 9.60
CA ARG A 22 -9.92 1.41 8.72
C ARG A 22 -10.98 0.43 8.24
N LYS A 23 -11.80 -0.07 9.16
CA LYS A 23 -12.88 -1.00 8.85
C LYS A 23 -13.91 -0.37 7.88
N LEU A 24 -14.42 0.82 8.21
CA LEU A 24 -15.45 1.48 7.41
C LEU A 24 -14.93 1.92 6.03
N PHE A 25 -13.69 2.39 5.92
CA PHE A 25 -13.08 2.72 4.64
C PHE A 25 -12.91 1.48 3.74
N ALA A 26 -12.61 0.31 4.33
CA ALA A 26 -12.53 -0.94 3.58
C ALA A 26 -13.91 -1.42 3.11
N GLU A 27 -14.96 -1.27 3.95
CA GLU A 27 -16.31 -1.80 3.68
C GLU A 27 -17.15 -0.88 2.77
N ARG A 28 -17.02 0.45 2.94
CA ARG A 28 -17.92 1.46 2.32
C ARG A 28 -17.17 2.50 1.49
N GLY A 29 -15.86 2.43 1.47
CA GLY A 29 -15.01 3.46 0.89
C GLY A 29 -14.96 4.74 1.72
N PHE A 30 -14.02 5.62 1.37
CA PHE A 30 -13.83 6.90 2.05
C PHE A 30 -15.03 7.83 1.91
N HIS A 31 -15.55 7.99 0.70
CA HIS A 31 -16.71 8.89 0.43
C HIS A 31 -18.02 8.36 1.00
N GLY A 32 -18.19 7.02 1.07
CA GLY A 32 -19.37 6.39 1.66
C GLY A 32 -19.35 6.33 3.21
N THR A 33 -18.30 6.84 3.86
CA THR A 33 -18.16 6.84 5.32
C THR A 33 -18.25 8.26 5.85
N THR A 34 -19.15 8.50 6.79
CA THR A 34 -19.30 9.79 7.47
C THR A 34 -18.50 9.81 8.80
N LEU A 35 -18.25 11.01 9.32
CA LEU A 35 -17.66 11.17 10.67
C LEU A 35 -18.57 10.56 11.75
N ALA A 36 -19.87 10.68 11.59
CA ALA A 36 -20.85 10.08 12.50
C ALA A 36 -20.75 8.55 12.52
N ASP A 37 -20.56 7.91 11.36
CA ASP A 37 -20.33 6.46 11.29
C ASP A 37 -19.08 6.03 12.06
N ILE A 38 -17.96 6.76 11.86
CA ILE A 38 -16.69 6.47 12.52
C ILE A 38 -16.83 6.62 14.03
N THR A 39 -17.42 7.73 14.51
CA THR A 39 -17.56 7.99 15.94
C THR A 39 -18.51 7.00 16.61
N SER A 40 -19.60 6.65 15.95
CA SER A 40 -20.55 5.62 16.41
C SER A 40 -19.86 4.25 16.52
N ALA A 41 -19.16 3.81 15.48
CA ALA A 41 -18.44 2.54 15.47
C ALA A 41 -17.32 2.48 16.53
N ALA A 42 -16.68 3.60 16.81
CA ALA A 42 -15.65 3.71 17.86
C ALA A 42 -16.25 3.82 19.28
N GLY A 43 -17.55 3.95 19.44
CA GLY A 43 -18.20 4.22 20.74
C GLY A 43 -17.77 5.57 21.34
N LYS A 44 -17.61 6.61 20.49
CA LYS A 44 -17.15 7.94 20.87
C LYS A 44 -18.11 9.02 20.35
N SER A 45 -18.08 10.20 20.98
CA SER A 45 -18.80 11.35 20.47
C SER A 45 -17.99 12.12 19.40
N PRO A 46 -18.63 12.89 18.50
CA PRO A 46 -17.93 13.79 17.59
C PRO A 46 -16.96 14.75 18.28
N ALA A 47 -17.33 15.28 19.46
CA ALA A 47 -16.46 16.15 20.24
C ALA A 47 -15.14 15.44 20.67
N VAL A 48 -15.20 14.14 20.92
CA VAL A 48 -13.99 13.34 21.22
C VAL A 48 -13.15 13.15 19.97
N PHE A 49 -13.75 12.94 18.81
CA PHE A 49 -13.02 12.83 17.54
C PHE A 49 -12.19 14.08 17.26
N TYR A 50 -12.81 15.27 17.34
CA TYR A 50 -12.14 16.56 17.08
C TYR A 50 -10.98 16.89 18.03
N ARG A 51 -10.79 16.14 19.10
CA ARG A 51 -9.60 16.24 19.97
C ARG A 51 -8.36 15.60 19.35
N TYR A 52 -8.52 14.71 18.38
CA TYR A 52 -7.44 13.94 17.77
C TYR A 52 -7.22 14.26 16.30
N PHE A 53 -8.29 14.56 15.57
CA PHE A 53 -8.28 14.79 14.14
C PHE A 53 -9.15 16.00 13.79
N ALA A 54 -8.67 16.83 12.87
CA ALA A 54 -9.41 18.00 12.42
C ALA A 54 -10.66 17.62 11.61
N ASP A 55 -10.54 16.58 10.80
CA ASP A 55 -11.61 16.06 9.94
C ASP A 55 -11.31 14.61 9.52
N LYS A 56 -12.15 14.06 8.65
CA LYS A 56 -12.01 12.71 8.12
C LYS A 56 -10.76 12.56 7.22
N GLU A 57 -10.38 13.60 6.52
CA GLU A 57 -9.19 13.63 5.66
C GLU A 57 -7.91 13.64 6.49
N ASP A 58 -7.90 14.38 7.60
CA ASP A 58 -6.78 14.39 8.54
C ASP A 58 -6.57 13.00 9.19
N LEU A 59 -7.66 12.33 9.57
CA LEU A 59 -7.62 10.94 10.02
C LEU A 59 -7.07 10.01 8.93
N LEU A 60 -7.54 10.12 7.67
CA LEU A 60 -7.03 9.31 6.57
C LEU A 60 -5.54 9.53 6.34
N ALA A 61 -5.09 10.78 6.33
CA ALA A 61 -3.67 11.09 6.15
C ALA A 61 -2.83 10.50 7.29
N PHE A 62 -3.29 10.62 8.53
CA PHE A 62 -2.63 9.99 9.68
C PHE A 62 -2.53 8.47 9.53
N LEU A 63 -3.61 7.79 9.08
CA LEU A 63 -3.62 6.36 8.85
C LEU A 63 -2.65 5.94 7.73
N ALA A 64 -2.56 6.74 6.65
CA ALA A 64 -1.65 6.51 5.54
C ALA A 64 -0.18 6.76 5.96
N GLU A 65 0.11 7.82 6.70
CA GLU A 65 1.44 8.13 7.23
C GLU A 65 1.92 7.04 8.20
N SER A 66 1.03 6.58 9.11
CA SER A 66 1.34 5.47 10.03
C SER A 66 1.65 4.19 9.28
N PHE A 67 0.83 3.86 8.29
CA PHE A 67 1.06 2.68 7.45
C PHE A 67 2.39 2.78 6.67
N LEU A 68 2.66 3.92 6.07
CA LEU A 68 3.92 4.16 5.35
C LEU A 68 5.13 4.01 6.29
N HIS A 69 5.04 4.56 7.51
CA HIS A 69 6.08 4.42 8.52
C HIS A 69 6.33 2.94 8.87
N ASP A 70 5.28 2.17 9.09
CA ASP A 70 5.36 0.75 9.44
C ASP A 70 5.95 -0.10 8.32
N VAL A 71 5.70 0.28 7.04
CA VAL A 71 6.22 -0.44 5.86
C VAL A 71 7.66 -0.05 5.55
N VAL A 72 8.02 1.24 5.67
CA VAL A 72 9.35 1.76 5.32
C VAL A 72 10.35 1.64 6.47
N THR A 73 9.92 1.24 7.68
CA THR A 73 10.83 1.05 8.83
C THR A 73 11.96 0.05 8.48
N PRO A 74 13.18 0.27 8.94
CA PRO A 74 14.41 -0.42 8.48
C PRO A 74 14.39 -1.95 8.48
N SER A 75 13.49 -2.58 9.23
CA SER A 75 13.30 -4.03 9.19
C SER A 75 12.65 -4.53 7.91
N ALA A 76 11.82 -3.71 7.25
CA ALA A 76 11.21 -4.01 5.96
C ALA A 76 12.20 -3.82 4.79
N LEU A 77 13.23 -3.00 4.97
CA LEU A 77 14.26 -2.72 3.96
C LEU A 77 15.33 -3.81 3.85
N ARG A 78 15.29 -4.87 4.66
CA ARG A 78 16.13 -6.06 4.49
C ARG A 78 15.52 -7.05 3.50
N VAL A 79 15.01 -6.56 2.38
CA VAL A 79 14.66 -7.45 1.26
C VAL A 79 15.97 -8.02 0.73
N GLN A 80 16.18 -9.30 0.97
CA GLN A 80 17.31 -10.03 0.39
C GLN A 80 17.09 -10.04 -1.13
N LEU A 81 18.06 -9.51 -1.90
CA LEU A 81 17.96 -9.47 -3.36
C LEU A 81 18.13 -10.89 -3.94
N PRO A 82 17.63 -11.16 -5.17
CA PRO A 82 17.72 -12.49 -5.75
C PRO A 82 19.19 -12.87 -5.97
N ASP A 83 19.54 -14.09 -5.55
CA ASP A 83 20.89 -14.61 -5.67
C ASP A 83 21.16 -15.20 -7.06
N ALA A 84 20.11 -15.65 -7.77
CA ALA A 84 20.21 -16.27 -9.09
C ALA A 84 18.93 -16.00 -9.92
N PRO A 85 19.00 -16.18 -11.26
CA PRO A 85 17.85 -16.03 -12.15
C PRO A 85 16.65 -16.96 -11.85
N ASP A 86 16.91 -18.08 -11.20
CA ASP A 86 15.90 -19.08 -10.81
C ASP A 86 15.44 -18.94 -9.34
N ASP A 87 15.76 -17.83 -8.68
CA ASP A 87 15.29 -17.54 -7.32
C ASP A 87 13.80 -17.13 -7.31
N ASP A 88 12.93 -18.10 -7.64
CA ASP A 88 11.48 -17.90 -7.59
C ASP A 88 10.99 -17.54 -6.18
N ALA A 89 11.70 -17.99 -5.17
CA ALA A 89 11.35 -17.73 -3.77
C ALA A 89 11.44 -16.24 -3.43
N PHE A 90 12.43 -15.53 -3.95
CA PHE A 90 12.56 -14.08 -3.80
C PHE A 90 11.30 -13.37 -4.35
N PHE A 91 10.99 -13.58 -5.64
CA PHE A 91 9.87 -12.89 -6.30
C PHE A 91 8.54 -13.23 -5.63
N THR A 92 8.29 -14.50 -5.35
CA THR A 92 7.05 -14.94 -4.70
C THR A 92 6.92 -14.37 -3.29
N SER A 93 7.99 -14.32 -2.51
CA SER A 93 7.99 -13.79 -1.15
C SER A 93 7.68 -12.29 -1.13
N VAL A 94 8.37 -11.50 -1.96
CA VAL A 94 8.17 -10.04 -2.03
C VAL A 94 6.76 -9.70 -2.52
N VAL A 95 6.28 -10.38 -3.58
CA VAL A 95 4.94 -10.16 -4.11
C VAL A 95 3.86 -10.59 -3.12
N THR A 96 4.06 -11.69 -2.39
CA THR A 96 3.15 -12.12 -1.33
C THR A 96 3.05 -11.08 -0.22
N GLY A 97 4.19 -10.55 0.22
CA GLY A 97 4.23 -9.47 1.21
C GLY A 97 3.49 -8.23 0.73
N TYR A 98 3.77 -7.79 -0.49
CA TYR A 98 3.08 -6.66 -1.13
C TYR A 98 1.56 -6.88 -1.23
N TRP A 99 1.13 -8.04 -1.76
CA TRP A 99 -0.28 -8.39 -1.94
C TRP A 99 -1.06 -8.37 -0.62
N ASN A 100 -0.53 -9.04 0.39
CA ASN A 100 -1.15 -9.10 1.71
C ASN A 100 -1.22 -7.72 2.39
N MET A 101 -0.14 -6.96 2.31
CA MET A 101 -0.07 -5.60 2.83
C MET A 101 -1.13 -4.69 2.16
N PHE A 102 -1.21 -4.73 0.83
CA PHE A 102 -2.19 -3.94 0.07
C PHE A 102 -3.62 -4.35 0.44
N LYS A 103 -3.90 -5.66 0.47
CA LYS A 103 -5.22 -6.21 0.79
C LYS A 103 -5.69 -5.80 2.19
N GLN A 104 -4.80 -5.83 3.18
CA GLN A 104 -5.10 -5.41 4.55
C GLN A 104 -5.39 -3.92 4.67
N ASN A 105 -4.87 -3.09 3.77
CA ASN A 105 -4.99 -1.64 3.80
C ASN A 105 -5.76 -1.06 2.61
N ILE A 106 -6.51 -1.88 1.88
CA ILE A 106 -7.15 -1.52 0.60
C ILE A 106 -8.00 -0.24 0.70
N GLY A 107 -8.78 -0.09 1.77
CA GLY A 107 -9.61 1.09 1.98
C GLY A 107 -8.81 2.39 2.09
N ILE A 108 -7.64 2.34 2.74
CA ILE A 108 -6.73 3.49 2.84
C ILE A 108 -6.06 3.75 1.48
N MET A 109 -5.57 2.71 0.82
CA MET A 109 -4.85 2.83 -0.46
C MET A 109 -5.75 3.44 -1.55
N ILE A 110 -6.99 2.95 -1.67
CA ILE A 110 -7.97 3.51 -2.63
C ILE A 110 -8.34 4.96 -2.25
N ALA A 111 -8.58 5.24 -0.98
CA ALA A 111 -8.93 6.59 -0.52
C ALA A 111 -7.81 7.60 -0.81
N VAL A 112 -6.56 7.23 -0.53
CA VAL A 112 -5.37 8.06 -0.85
C VAL A 112 -5.28 8.30 -2.36
N ALA A 113 -5.45 7.27 -3.19
CA ALA A 113 -5.41 7.41 -4.65
C ALA A 113 -6.52 8.33 -5.19
N GLN A 114 -7.74 8.23 -4.66
CA GLN A 114 -8.86 9.11 -5.03
C GLN A 114 -8.59 10.58 -4.69
N LEU A 115 -8.06 10.86 -3.50
CA LEU A 115 -7.77 12.22 -3.06
C LEU A 115 -6.48 12.78 -3.67
N ALA A 116 -5.53 11.94 -4.05
CA ALA A 116 -4.29 12.34 -4.70
C ALA A 116 -4.50 13.09 -6.02
N ALA A 117 -5.60 12.78 -6.72
CA ALA A 117 -5.96 13.47 -7.97
C ALA A 117 -6.24 14.97 -7.78
N THR A 118 -6.64 15.41 -6.59
CA THR A 118 -7.09 16.78 -6.31
C THR A 118 -6.32 17.45 -5.16
N GLN A 119 -5.65 16.68 -4.31
CA GLN A 119 -5.02 17.19 -3.09
C GLN A 119 -3.53 16.82 -3.02
N ARG A 120 -2.67 17.85 -2.94
CA ARG A 120 -1.20 17.67 -2.94
C ARG A 120 -0.68 16.80 -1.78
N ARG A 121 -1.31 16.87 -0.58
CA ARG A 121 -0.93 16.05 0.58
C ARG A 121 -1.04 14.56 0.24
N PHE A 122 -2.16 14.14 -0.34
CA PHE A 122 -2.39 12.74 -0.71
C PHE A 122 -1.57 12.30 -1.92
N ALA A 123 -1.33 13.20 -2.89
CA ALA A 123 -0.42 12.93 -3.99
C ALA A 123 1.01 12.66 -3.48
N HIS A 124 1.46 13.40 -2.47
CA HIS A 124 2.76 13.16 -1.83
C HIS A 124 2.80 11.78 -1.16
N LEU A 125 1.81 11.44 -0.35
CA LEU A 125 1.71 10.14 0.31
C LEU A 125 1.68 8.98 -0.70
N GLN A 126 0.88 9.09 -1.77
CA GLN A 126 0.84 8.08 -2.82
C GLN A 126 2.22 7.89 -3.48
N ASN A 127 2.93 8.99 -3.75
CA ASN A 127 4.26 8.92 -4.35
C ASN A 127 5.30 8.32 -3.40
N GLU A 128 5.17 8.50 -2.08
CA GLU A 128 6.03 7.84 -1.09
C GLU A 128 5.84 6.31 -1.13
N PHE A 129 4.58 5.81 -1.21
CA PHE A 129 4.31 4.39 -1.39
C PHE A 129 4.91 3.83 -2.68
N ARG A 130 4.73 4.55 -3.79
CA ARG A 130 5.30 4.15 -5.09
C ARG A 130 6.81 4.09 -5.05
N ARG A 131 7.45 5.10 -4.43
CA ARG A 131 8.91 5.17 -4.31
C ARG A 131 9.47 3.97 -3.56
N PHE A 132 8.84 3.58 -2.45
CA PHE A 132 9.24 2.40 -1.70
C PHE A 132 9.24 1.12 -2.57
N GLY A 133 8.16 0.86 -3.32
CA GLY A 133 8.10 -0.27 -4.25
C GLY A 133 9.12 -0.17 -5.38
N MET A 134 9.28 1.02 -5.95
CA MET A 134 10.26 1.27 -7.02
C MET A 134 11.70 1.02 -6.56
N ASP A 135 12.06 1.36 -5.33
CA ASP A 135 13.41 1.15 -4.81
C ASP A 135 13.77 -0.33 -4.74
N ILE A 136 12.82 -1.19 -4.32
CA ILE A 136 12.99 -2.66 -4.31
C ILE A 136 13.20 -3.18 -5.74
N VAL A 137 12.33 -2.81 -6.66
CA VAL A 137 12.42 -3.26 -8.06
C VAL A 137 13.70 -2.74 -8.72
N ALA A 138 14.06 -1.47 -8.54
CA ALA A 138 15.28 -0.92 -9.11
C ALA A 138 16.55 -1.61 -8.57
N ALA A 139 16.55 -2.00 -7.30
CA ALA A 139 17.64 -2.78 -6.72
C ALA A 139 17.74 -4.16 -7.36
N SER A 140 16.61 -4.84 -7.60
CA SER A 140 16.59 -6.15 -8.27
C SER A 140 17.05 -6.07 -9.73
N VAL A 141 16.70 -4.99 -10.46
CA VAL A 141 17.20 -4.75 -11.83
C VAL A 141 18.73 -4.62 -11.81
N ARG A 142 19.29 -3.78 -10.93
CA ARG A 142 20.74 -3.64 -10.80
C ARG A 142 21.43 -4.96 -10.46
N ARG A 143 20.83 -5.74 -9.56
CA ARG A 143 21.34 -7.06 -9.20
C ARG A 143 21.35 -8.03 -10.40
N ALA A 144 20.29 -8.05 -11.20
CA ALA A 144 20.25 -8.84 -12.44
C ALA A 144 21.33 -8.39 -13.43
N GLN A 145 21.58 -7.07 -13.58
CA GLN A 145 22.63 -6.52 -14.43
C GLN A 145 24.04 -6.94 -13.98
N GLU A 146 24.31 -6.98 -12.68
CA GLU A 146 25.56 -7.51 -12.11
C GLU A 146 25.77 -8.99 -12.46
N GLN A 147 24.68 -9.73 -12.69
CA GLN A 147 24.68 -11.14 -13.09
C GLN A 147 24.70 -11.33 -14.63
N GLY A 148 24.73 -10.24 -15.41
CA GLY A 148 24.76 -10.26 -16.86
C GLY A 148 23.38 -10.35 -17.53
N HIS A 149 22.29 -10.14 -16.78
CA HIS A 149 20.92 -10.16 -17.29
C HIS A 149 20.31 -8.75 -17.35
N GLY A 150 19.32 -8.54 -18.24
CA GLY A 150 18.58 -7.28 -18.35
C GLY A 150 19.49 -6.04 -18.53
N THR A 151 20.60 -6.18 -19.24
CA THR A 151 21.62 -5.12 -19.41
C THR A 151 21.13 -3.93 -20.24
N ASP A 152 20.06 -4.12 -21.00
CA ASP A 152 19.35 -3.11 -21.79
C ASP A 152 18.27 -2.36 -20.98
N LEU A 153 17.94 -2.83 -19.77
CA LEU A 153 16.93 -2.23 -18.92
C LEU A 153 17.46 -0.98 -18.22
N HIS A 154 16.67 0.08 -18.21
CA HIS A 154 16.95 1.24 -17.35
C HIS A 154 16.34 1.00 -15.95
N PRO A 155 17.12 0.85 -14.87
CA PRO A 155 16.62 0.41 -13.56
C PRO A 155 15.42 1.22 -13.04
N GLN A 156 15.48 2.54 -13.11
CA GLN A 156 14.41 3.41 -12.60
C GLN A 156 13.16 3.37 -13.47
N HIS A 157 13.29 3.32 -14.80
CA HIS A 157 12.14 3.26 -15.70
C HIS A 157 11.44 1.90 -15.61
N THR A 158 12.20 0.81 -15.54
CA THR A 158 11.68 -0.53 -15.33
C THR A 158 10.97 -0.65 -13.98
N ALA A 159 11.57 -0.09 -12.93
CA ALA A 159 10.96 -0.06 -11.60
C ALA A 159 9.64 0.71 -11.58
N ALA A 160 9.57 1.86 -12.25
CA ALA A 160 8.34 2.63 -12.36
C ALA A 160 7.25 1.84 -13.09
N ALA A 161 7.58 1.18 -14.22
CA ALA A 161 6.63 0.38 -14.97
C ALA A 161 6.07 -0.80 -14.16
N ILE A 162 6.93 -1.57 -13.49
CA ILE A 162 6.53 -2.71 -12.65
C ILE A 162 5.72 -2.25 -11.44
N ALA A 163 6.15 -1.21 -10.72
CA ALA A 163 5.43 -0.71 -9.55
C ALA A 163 4.03 -0.21 -9.90
N LEU A 164 3.87 0.52 -11.00
CA LEU A 164 2.57 1.02 -11.47
C LEU A 164 1.69 -0.12 -11.99
N LEU A 165 2.26 -1.13 -12.64
CA LEU A 165 1.54 -2.35 -13.03
C LEU A 165 0.99 -3.06 -11.79
N PHE A 166 1.81 -3.24 -10.75
CA PHE A 166 1.41 -3.88 -9.51
C PHE A 166 0.31 -3.08 -8.80
N GLU A 167 0.48 -1.76 -8.64
CA GLU A 167 -0.52 -0.88 -8.03
C GLU A 167 -1.88 -0.99 -8.73
N ASN A 168 -1.87 -0.88 -10.06
CA ASN A 168 -3.10 -0.91 -10.85
C ASN A 168 -3.77 -2.30 -10.84
N PHE A 169 -2.98 -3.35 -11.06
CA PHE A 169 -3.45 -4.73 -11.00
C PHE A 169 -4.10 -5.03 -9.63
N THR A 170 -3.40 -4.72 -8.54
CA THR A 170 -3.91 -4.98 -7.19
C THR A 170 -5.15 -4.13 -6.89
N THR A 171 -5.19 -2.87 -7.31
CA THR A 171 -6.36 -2.00 -7.13
C THR A 171 -7.59 -2.57 -7.82
N VAL A 172 -7.45 -3.11 -9.03
CA VAL A 172 -8.55 -3.71 -9.79
C VAL A 172 -9.02 -5.03 -9.16
N PHE A 173 -8.10 -5.91 -8.78
CA PHE A 173 -8.45 -7.26 -8.33
C PHE A 173 -8.78 -7.39 -6.84
N VAL A 174 -8.29 -6.47 -6.01
CA VAL A 174 -8.58 -6.42 -4.55
C VAL A 174 -9.63 -5.35 -4.21
N GLY A 175 -9.77 -4.32 -5.05
CA GLY A 175 -10.68 -3.21 -4.83
C GLY A 175 -12.16 -3.60 -4.88
N THR A 176 -13.01 -2.73 -4.37
CA THR A 176 -14.47 -2.93 -4.27
C THR A 176 -15.20 -3.07 -5.62
N SER A 177 -14.60 -2.56 -6.70
CA SER A 177 -15.19 -2.66 -8.04
C SER A 177 -14.97 -4.02 -8.70
N GLY A 178 -14.03 -4.82 -8.16
CA GLY A 178 -13.70 -6.16 -8.64
C GLY A 178 -13.39 -6.23 -10.14
N PRO A 179 -12.96 -7.39 -10.63
CA PRO A 179 -12.72 -7.63 -12.05
C PRO A 179 -14.00 -8.03 -12.81
N GLU A 180 -15.19 -7.85 -12.22
CA GLU A 180 -16.46 -8.32 -12.82
C GLU A 180 -16.66 -7.79 -14.24
N GLY A 181 -16.26 -6.53 -14.50
CA GLY A 181 -16.31 -5.91 -15.83
C GLY A 181 -15.29 -6.48 -16.84
N LEU A 182 -14.27 -7.22 -16.38
CA LEU A 182 -13.25 -7.83 -17.22
C LEU A 182 -13.54 -9.32 -17.51
N GLY A 183 -14.54 -9.93 -16.87
CA GLY A 183 -14.85 -11.34 -17.01
C GLY A 183 -13.77 -12.30 -16.49
N LEU A 184 -12.82 -11.78 -15.68
CA LEU A 184 -11.70 -12.54 -15.13
C LEU A 184 -11.94 -12.82 -13.64
N LYS A 185 -11.69 -14.08 -13.24
CA LYS A 185 -11.61 -14.47 -11.81
C LYS A 185 -10.19 -14.90 -11.54
N ILE A 186 -9.51 -14.22 -10.62
CA ILE A 186 -8.14 -14.55 -10.23
C ILE A 186 -8.13 -14.77 -8.72
N SER A 187 -7.59 -15.92 -8.30
CA SER A 187 -7.34 -16.17 -6.88
C SER A 187 -6.12 -15.38 -6.38
N ASP A 188 -5.99 -15.17 -5.06
CA ASP A 188 -4.79 -14.53 -4.49
C ASP A 188 -3.52 -15.27 -4.93
N THR A 189 -3.55 -16.61 -4.97
CA THR A 189 -2.42 -17.43 -5.39
C THR A 189 -2.05 -17.18 -6.86
N ASP A 190 -3.02 -17.13 -7.75
CA ASP A 190 -2.78 -16.90 -9.18
C ASP A 190 -2.31 -15.47 -9.42
N ALA A 191 -2.84 -14.48 -8.69
CA ALA A 191 -2.42 -13.10 -8.77
C ALA A 191 -0.95 -12.94 -8.36
N ILE A 192 -0.56 -13.52 -7.21
CA ILE A 192 0.81 -13.51 -6.72
C ILE A 192 1.74 -14.21 -7.73
N ALA A 193 1.39 -15.38 -8.23
CA ALA A 193 2.17 -16.12 -9.21
C ALA A 193 2.34 -15.32 -10.51
N THR A 194 1.27 -14.68 -11.00
CA THR A 194 1.29 -13.87 -12.21
C THR A 194 2.23 -12.68 -12.06
N LEU A 195 2.08 -11.89 -10.99
CA LEU A 195 2.91 -10.71 -10.75
C LEU A 195 4.39 -11.08 -10.55
N SER A 196 4.67 -12.17 -9.81
CA SER A 196 6.01 -12.70 -9.60
C SER A 196 6.65 -13.11 -10.92
N THR A 197 5.91 -13.82 -11.77
CA THR A 197 6.37 -14.26 -13.10
C THR A 197 6.65 -13.07 -14.01
N VAL A 198 5.75 -12.08 -14.07
CA VAL A 198 5.95 -10.88 -14.90
C VAL A 198 7.22 -10.14 -14.48
N TRP A 199 7.42 -9.95 -13.18
CA TRP A 199 8.62 -9.28 -12.67
C TRP A 199 9.88 -10.07 -13.01
N LYS A 200 9.92 -11.38 -12.69
CA LYS A 200 11.07 -12.25 -12.98
C LYS A 200 11.41 -12.26 -14.47
N LYS A 201 10.41 -12.48 -15.34
CA LYS A 201 10.63 -12.52 -16.79
C LYS A 201 11.11 -11.18 -17.36
N THR A 202 10.71 -10.07 -16.79
CA THR A 202 11.23 -8.75 -17.18
C THR A 202 12.74 -8.67 -16.96
N LEU A 203 13.26 -9.25 -15.87
CA LEU A 203 14.68 -9.17 -15.53
C LEU A 203 15.53 -10.21 -16.26
N TYR A 204 15.04 -11.43 -16.37
CA TYR A 204 15.83 -12.58 -16.80
C TYR A 204 15.40 -13.19 -18.14
N GLY A 205 14.25 -12.82 -18.67
CA GLY A 205 13.76 -13.33 -19.97
C GLY A 205 13.28 -14.80 -19.95
N THR A 206 13.19 -15.42 -18.76
CA THR A 206 12.85 -16.85 -18.60
C THR A 206 11.53 -17.08 -17.91
#